data_9e6d2f07ae78a2f0cea3db86ca6bf5cf
#
_entry.id   9e6d2f07ae78a2f0cea3db86ca6bf5cf
#
_cell.length_a   1.000
_cell.length_b   1.000
_cell.length_c   1.000
_cell.angle_alpha   90.00
_cell.angle_beta   90.00
_cell.angle_gamma   90.00
#
_symmetry.space_group_name_H-M   'P 1'
#
loop_
_entity.id
_entity.type
_entity.pdbx_description
1 polymer ?
#
loop_
_entity_poly.entity_id
_entity_poly.type
_entity_poly.pdbx_seq_one_letter_code
_entity_poly.pdbx_strand_id
1 'polypeptide(L)'
;MRWSLALLFSAGFVFASCLKDDARDITYYDDTAITAFTLGKLSLRVDSTTKDGKKDSVYYRKLDAKKYVFYIDQINKRVYNLDSLPYGVNQKKIVGTFSTRNAGVVTLKSLTSDSVKYYKNGQDSVDFTSERTFVVYSNSQKYSQKYTVDVRVHKQKPNDFKWNQLGTVPAFAALQNLRVANAGAMVLVFGSTGSGTVVYGSPIADGKTWAKLSPSFSPDANA
;
A
#
# COMPACT_ATOMS: atom_id res chain seq x y z
N MET A 1 -51.96 -19.03 -61.87
CA MET A 1 -51.81 -17.89 -60.91
C MET A 1 -52.36 -18.25 -59.53
N ARG A 2 -52.13 -19.45 -59.02
CA ARG A 2 -52.64 -19.94 -57.71
C ARG A 2 -51.63 -20.63 -56.81
N TRP A 3 -50.37 -20.69 -57.23
CA TRP A 3 -49.29 -21.32 -56.45
C TRP A 3 -48.33 -20.31 -55.80
N SER A 4 -48.38 -19.04 -56.14
CA SER A 4 -47.55 -18.02 -55.57
C SER A 4 -48.03 -17.49 -54.21
N LEU A 5 -49.28 -17.73 -53.85
CA LEU A 5 -49.82 -17.30 -52.53
C LEU A 5 -49.50 -18.29 -51.39
N ALA A 6 -49.25 -19.56 -51.69
CA ALA A 6 -48.94 -20.56 -50.69
C ALA A 6 -47.48 -20.44 -50.16
N LEU A 7 -46.58 -19.92 -50.97
CA LEU A 7 -45.17 -19.75 -50.62
C LEU A 7 -44.92 -18.52 -49.72
N LEU A 8 -45.78 -17.51 -49.78
CA LEU A 8 -45.71 -16.33 -48.92
C LEU A 8 -46.22 -16.58 -47.50
N PHE A 9 -47.09 -17.58 -47.31
CA PHE A 9 -47.58 -17.92 -45.97
C PHE A 9 -46.63 -18.84 -45.21
N SER A 10 -45.74 -19.58 -45.86
CA SER A 10 -44.78 -20.45 -45.18
C SER A 10 -43.53 -19.71 -44.67
N ALA A 11 -43.22 -18.55 -45.24
CA ALA A 11 -42.03 -17.76 -44.79
C ALA A 11 -42.30 -16.93 -43.51
N GLY A 12 -43.59 -16.73 -43.14
CA GLY A 12 -43.94 -15.95 -41.97
C GLY A 12 -43.83 -16.70 -40.63
N PHE A 13 -43.73 -18.04 -40.65
CA PHE A 13 -43.71 -18.83 -39.41
C PHE A 13 -42.30 -19.13 -38.85
N VAL A 14 -41.22 -18.80 -39.57
CA VAL A 14 -39.86 -19.14 -39.17
C VAL A 14 -39.25 -18.10 -38.22
N PHE A 15 -39.82 -16.92 -38.08
CA PHE A 15 -39.31 -15.86 -37.22
C PHE A 15 -39.96 -15.78 -35.84
N ALA A 16 -40.97 -16.60 -35.55
CA ALA A 16 -41.66 -16.57 -34.25
C ALA A 16 -41.04 -17.49 -33.18
N SER A 17 -39.90 -18.17 -33.49
CA SER A 17 -39.35 -19.19 -32.58
C SER A 17 -38.20 -18.71 -31.68
N CYS A 18 -37.80 -17.44 -31.73
CA CYS A 18 -36.65 -16.95 -30.94
C CYS A 18 -37.00 -15.92 -29.87
N LEU A 19 -38.25 -15.71 -29.57
CA LEU A 19 -38.73 -14.86 -28.46
C LEU A 19 -39.36 -15.71 -27.36
N LYS A 20 -38.70 -16.81 -26.94
CA LYS A 20 -38.87 -17.25 -25.58
C LYS A 20 -38.08 -16.29 -24.72
N ASP A 21 -38.78 -15.31 -24.22
CA ASP A 21 -38.37 -14.49 -23.11
C ASP A 21 -38.25 -15.43 -21.90
N ASP A 22 -37.07 -16.11 -21.78
CA ASP A 22 -36.65 -16.68 -20.50
C ASP A 22 -36.43 -15.47 -19.60
N ALA A 23 -37.48 -14.91 -19.08
CA ALA A 23 -37.42 -13.95 -17.99
C ALA A 23 -36.77 -14.68 -16.80
N ARG A 24 -35.42 -14.71 -16.84
CA ARG A 24 -34.65 -15.12 -15.67
C ARG A 24 -34.99 -14.09 -14.61
N ASP A 25 -35.59 -14.54 -13.52
CA ASP A 25 -35.77 -13.70 -12.34
C ASP A 25 -34.39 -13.22 -11.90
N ILE A 26 -34.02 -12.01 -12.36
CA ILE A 26 -32.75 -11.38 -11.99
C ILE A 26 -32.91 -10.84 -10.58
N THR A 27 -32.31 -11.52 -9.62
CA THR A 27 -32.25 -11.04 -8.24
C THR A 27 -31.24 -9.92 -8.13
N TYR A 28 -31.69 -8.73 -7.76
CA TYR A 28 -30.83 -7.59 -7.48
C TYR A 28 -30.51 -7.51 -5.98
N TYR A 29 -29.26 -7.22 -5.67
CA TYR A 29 -28.76 -7.12 -4.30
C TYR A 29 -28.35 -5.70 -3.97
N ASP A 30 -28.50 -5.32 -2.72
CA ASP A 30 -28.22 -3.97 -2.22
C ASP A 30 -26.80 -3.83 -1.62
N ASP A 31 -26.00 -4.89 -1.67
CA ASP A 31 -24.64 -4.91 -1.11
C ASP A 31 -23.68 -3.97 -1.85
N THR A 32 -22.89 -3.23 -1.07
CA THR A 32 -21.87 -2.29 -1.56
C THR A 32 -20.47 -2.62 -1.03
N ALA A 33 -20.28 -3.83 -0.45
CA ALA A 33 -19.04 -4.18 0.21
C ALA A 33 -17.96 -4.59 -0.80
N ILE A 34 -16.74 -4.03 -0.61
CA ILE A 34 -15.52 -4.58 -1.21
C ILE A 34 -15.11 -5.80 -0.40
N THR A 35 -14.91 -6.94 -1.06
CA THR A 35 -14.51 -8.20 -0.43
C THR A 35 -13.03 -8.53 -0.64
N ALA A 36 -12.42 -8.04 -1.73
CA ALA A 36 -11.00 -8.14 -1.98
C ALA A 36 -10.49 -6.97 -2.82
N PHE A 37 -9.22 -6.63 -2.62
CA PHE A 37 -8.44 -5.78 -3.51
C PHE A 37 -7.07 -6.41 -3.71
N THR A 38 -6.65 -6.57 -4.96
CA THR A 38 -5.38 -7.20 -5.30
C THR A 38 -4.66 -6.42 -6.38
N LEU A 39 -3.34 -6.48 -6.37
CA LEU A 39 -2.50 -5.91 -7.40
C LEU A 39 -1.93 -7.02 -8.29
N GLY A 40 -1.76 -6.71 -9.56
CA GLY A 40 -1.10 -7.59 -10.52
C GLY A 40 0.42 -7.36 -10.58
N LYS A 41 0.95 -7.41 -11.79
CA LYS A 41 2.38 -7.13 -12.05
C LYS A 41 2.59 -5.61 -12.12
N LEU A 42 3.52 -5.10 -11.32
CA LEU A 42 3.88 -3.69 -11.27
C LEU A 42 5.26 -3.45 -11.90
N SER A 43 5.49 -2.23 -12.37
CA SER A 43 6.82 -1.79 -12.79
C SER A 43 7.61 -1.34 -11.56
N LEU A 44 8.78 -1.94 -11.37
CA LEU A 44 9.73 -1.61 -10.31
C LEU A 44 11.00 -1.04 -10.95
N ARG A 45 11.32 0.20 -10.63
CA ARG A 45 12.62 0.81 -10.93
C ARG A 45 13.67 0.26 -9.97
N VAL A 46 14.78 -0.18 -10.52
CA VAL A 46 15.93 -0.67 -9.74
C VAL A 46 17.15 0.15 -10.12
N ASP A 47 17.74 0.77 -9.11
CA ASP A 47 19.01 1.44 -9.27
C ASP A 47 20.14 0.40 -9.25
N SER A 48 21.12 0.58 -10.11
CA SER A 48 22.25 -0.32 -10.31
C SER A 48 23.49 0.49 -10.67
N THR A 49 24.60 -0.16 -10.89
CA THR A 49 25.78 0.42 -11.51
C THR A 49 26.00 -0.25 -12.87
N THR A 50 26.73 0.42 -13.76
CA THR A 50 27.19 -0.20 -15.01
C THR A 50 28.13 -1.37 -14.71
N LYS A 51 28.32 -2.28 -15.68
CA LYS A 51 29.17 -3.47 -15.50
C LYS A 51 30.59 -3.17 -15.08
N ASP A 52 31.10 -2.00 -15.45
CA ASP A 52 32.44 -1.50 -15.07
C ASP A 52 32.45 -0.80 -13.68
N GLY A 53 31.29 -0.71 -13.03
CA GLY A 53 31.14 -0.09 -11.70
C GLY A 53 31.30 1.44 -11.67
N LYS A 54 31.46 2.09 -12.84
CA LYS A 54 31.84 3.51 -12.91
C LYS A 54 30.68 4.49 -13.01
N LYS A 55 29.52 4.04 -13.42
CA LYS A 55 28.34 4.90 -13.63
C LYS A 55 27.09 4.32 -13.00
N ASP A 56 26.26 5.21 -12.47
CA ASP A 56 24.90 4.83 -12.06
C ASP A 56 24.07 4.43 -13.26
N SER A 57 23.31 3.38 -13.08
CA SER A 57 22.42 2.81 -14.07
C SER A 57 21.04 2.56 -13.46
N VAL A 58 20.03 2.55 -14.29
CA VAL A 58 18.65 2.25 -13.88
C VAL A 58 18.07 1.23 -14.83
N TYR A 59 17.45 0.21 -14.29
CA TYR A 59 16.65 -0.71 -15.08
C TYR A 59 15.28 -0.92 -14.45
N TYR A 60 14.35 -1.43 -15.24
CA TYR A 60 12.99 -1.72 -14.80
C TYR A 60 12.74 -3.22 -14.84
N ARG A 61 12.16 -3.75 -13.78
CA ARG A 61 11.71 -5.14 -13.72
C ARG A 61 10.23 -5.20 -13.34
N LYS A 62 9.59 -6.31 -13.66
CA LYS A 62 8.23 -6.60 -13.20
C LYS A 62 8.27 -7.19 -11.79
N LEU A 63 7.51 -6.58 -10.89
CA LEU A 63 7.26 -7.08 -9.54
C LEU A 63 5.90 -7.76 -9.54
N ASP A 64 5.85 -9.01 -9.11
CA ASP A 64 4.57 -9.66 -8.80
C ASP A 64 4.08 -9.15 -7.45
N ALA A 65 3.02 -8.33 -7.49
CA ALA A 65 2.48 -7.69 -6.31
C ALA A 65 1.32 -8.46 -5.67
N LYS A 66 0.94 -9.63 -6.17
CA LYS A 66 -0.09 -10.49 -5.57
C LYS A 66 0.21 -10.90 -4.12
N LYS A 67 1.49 -10.98 -3.76
CA LYS A 67 1.94 -11.32 -2.40
C LYS A 67 1.69 -10.22 -1.36
N TYR A 68 1.45 -8.99 -1.78
CA TYR A 68 1.14 -7.90 -0.86
C TYR A 68 -0.35 -7.90 -0.55
N VAL A 69 -0.68 -8.27 0.67
CA VAL A 69 -2.05 -8.40 1.13
C VAL A 69 -2.64 -7.04 1.45
N PHE A 70 -3.85 -6.79 0.96
CA PHE A 70 -4.64 -5.62 1.29
C PHE A 70 -5.70 -5.96 2.31
N TYR A 71 -5.79 -5.13 3.33
CA TYR A 71 -6.79 -5.21 4.39
C TYR A 71 -7.96 -4.31 4.04
N ILE A 72 -9.15 -4.78 4.34
CA ILE A 72 -10.39 -4.06 4.08
C ILE A 72 -11.07 -3.80 5.40
N ASP A 73 -11.00 -2.56 5.84
CA ASP A 73 -11.72 -2.08 7.02
C ASP A 73 -13.14 -1.69 6.59
N GLN A 74 -14.10 -2.56 6.87
CA GLN A 74 -15.50 -2.33 6.55
C GLN A 74 -16.16 -1.28 7.44
N ILE A 75 -15.61 -0.98 8.60
CA ILE A 75 -16.14 0.03 9.53
C ILE A 75 -15.75 1.42 9.01
N ASN A 76 -14.45 1.64 8.82
CA ASN A 76 -13.92 2.93 8.39
C ASN A 76 -13.91 3.09 6.86
N LYS A 77 -14.34 2.06 6.12
CA LYS A 77 -14.38 2.05 4.65
C LYS A 77 -13.02 2.35 4.02
N ARG A 78 -11.98 1.68 4.53
CA ARG A 78 -10.59 1.82 4.06
C ARG A 78 -10.05 0.50 3.51
N VAL A 79 -9.24 0.62 2.45
CA VAL A 79 -8.49 -0.49 1.88
C VAL A 79 -7.02 -0.09 1.85
N TYR A 80 -6.14 -0.89 2.45
CA TYR A 80 -4.72 -0.56 2.54
C TYR A 80 -3.85 -1.80 2.70
N ASN A 81 -2.58 -1.70 2.29
CA ASN A 81 -1.59 -2.73 2.55
C ASN A 81 -0.82 -2.42 3.85
N LEU A 82 -0.61 -3.43 4.73
CA LEU A 82 0.25 -3.30 5.91
C LEU A 82 1.73 -3.26 5.49
N ASP A 83 2.14 -4.25 4.72
CA ASP A 83 3.49 -4.31 4.17
C ASP A 83 3.57 -3.38 2.97
N SER A 84 4.38 -2.33 3.09
CA SER A 84 4.59 -1.40 1.99
C SER A 84 5.24 -2.10 0.78
N LEU A 85 4.81 -1.72 -0.40
CA LEU A 85 5.46 -2.11 -1.65
C LEU A 85 6.92 -1.60 -1.65
N PRO A 86 7.85 -2.25 -2.36
CA PRO A 86 9.24 -1.83 -2.41
C PRO A 86 9.41 -0.42 -2.96
N TYR A 87 10.46 0.27 -2.50
CA TYR A 87 10.93 1.49 -3.13
C TYR A 87 11.14 1.30 -4.63
N GLY A 88 10.78 2.30 -5.42
CA GLY A 88 10.89 2.26 -6.88
C GLY A 88 9.66 1.73 -7.62
N VAL A 89 8.63 1.29 -6.90
CA VAL A 89 7.34 0.99 -7.54
C VAL A 89 6.72 2.27 -8.09
N ASN A 90 6.27 2.22 -9.33
CA ASN A 90 5.61 3.36 -9.97
C ASN A 90 4.18 3.52 -9.48
N GLN A 91 3.98 4.32 -8.41
CA GLN A 91 2.67 4.61 -7.84
C GLN A 91 1.71 5.34 -8.81
N LYS A 92 2.24 6.04 -9.82
CA LYS A 92 1.41 6.79 -10.78
C LYS A 92 0.66 5.89 -11.76
N LYS A 93 1.05 4.62 -11.86
CA LYS A 93 0.47 3.67 -12.82
C LYS A 93 0.26 2.31 -12.18
N ILE A 94 -0.66 2.23 -11.24
CA ILE A 94 -1.03 0.98 -10.57
C ILE A 94 -2.36 0.49 -11.12
N VAL A 95 -2.40 -0.77 -11.51
CA VAL A 95 -3.62 -1.48 -11.90
C VAL A 95 -4.01 -2.42 -10.78
N GLY A 96 -5.17 -2.20 -10.21
CA GLY A 96 -5.75 -3.03 -9.15
C GLY A 96 -7.00 -3.78 -9.63
N THR A 97 -7.35 -4.81 -8.89
CA THR A 97 -8.57 -5.59 -9.12
C THR A 97 -9.38 -5.63 -7.84
N PHE A 98 -10.59 -5.14 -7.89
CA PHE A 98 -11.57 -5.20 -6.81
C PHE A 98 -12.46 -6.43 -6.97
N SER A 99 -12.77 -7.09 -5.88
CA SER A 99 -13.93 -7.97 -5.77
C SER A 99 -14.97 -7.30 -4.89
N THR A 100 -16.20 -7.33 -5.33
CA THR A 100 -17.32 -6.77 -4.59
C THR A 100 -18.35 -7.86 -4.28
N ARG A 101 -19.12 -7.69 -3.22
CA ARG A 101 -20.21 -8.59 -2.90
C ARG A 101 -21.31 -8.40 -3.94
N ASN A 102 -21.87 -9.51 -4.42
CA ASN A 102 -23.00 -9.54 -5.35
C ASN A 102 -22.84 -8.64 -6.60
N ALA A 103 -21.62 -8.63 -7.17
CA ALA A 103 -21.30 -7.94 -8.42
C ALA A 103 -21.58 -6.42 -8.40
N GLY A 104 -21.34 -5.75 -7.26
CA GLY A 104 -21.41 -4.29 -7.17
C GLY A 104 -20.43 -3.61 -8.14
N VAL A 105 -20.85 -2.49 -8.72
CA VAL A 105 -20.08 -1.73 -9.71
C VAL A 105 -19.12 -0.77 -9.04
N VAL A 106 -17.86 -0.81 -9.42
CA VAL A 106 -16.80 0.07 -8.86
C VAL A 106 -16.57 1.27 -9.78
N THR A 107 -16.55 2.44 -9.19
CA THR A 107 -16.19 3.70 -9.87
C THR A 107 -15.07 4.40 -9.15
N LEU A 108 -14.28 5.20 -9.86
CA LEU A 108 -13.20 6.03 -9.33
C LEU A 108 -13.67 7.48 -9.26
N LYS A 109 -13.60 8.09 -8.07
CA LYS A 109 -13.89 9.50 -7.88
C LYS A 109 -12.73 10.36 -8.38
N SER A 110 -13.05 11.48 -9.03
CA SER A 110 -12.08 12.52 -9.40
C SER A 110 -11.42 13.12 -8.15
N LEU A 111 -10.17 13.59 -8.28
CA LEU A 111 -9.48 14.34 -7.22
C LEU A 111 -9.92 15.82 -7.18
N THR A 112 -10.44 16.34 -8.28
CA THR A 112 -10.71 17.79 -8.46
C THR A 112 -12.20 18.11 -8.55
N SER A 113 -13.06 17.09 -8.58
CA SER A 113 -14.51 17.27 -8.69
C SER A 113 -15.26 16.11 -8.02
N ASP A 114 -16.58 16.22 -7.91
CA ASP A 114 -17.43 15.14 -7.41
C ASP A 114 -17.77 14.09 -8.48
N SER A 115 -17.27 14.25 -9.69
CA SER A 115 -17.51 13.29 -10.77
C SER A 115 -16.88 11.93 -10.48
N VAL A 116 -17.56 10.87 -10.91
CA VAL A 116 -17.09 9.50 -10.84
C VAL A 116 -16.99 8.91 -12.24
N LYS A 117 -15.97 8.08 -12.45
CA LYS A 117 -15.74 7.34 -13.69
C LYS A 117 -15.82 5.85 -13.41
N TYR A 118 -16.47 5.10 -14.30
CA TYR A 118 -16.43 3.64 -14.24
C TYR A 118 -14.98 3.14 -14.22
N TYR A 119 -14.67 2.27 -13.28
CA TYR A 119 -13.35 1.66 -13.15
C TYR A 119 -13.34 0.29 -13.82
N LYS A 120 -12.57 0.18 -14.90
CA LYS A 120 -12.38 -1.11 -15.57
C LYS A 120 -11.40 -1.96 -14.77
N ASN A 121 -11.96 -2.86 -14.01
CA ASN A 121 -11.27 -3.73 -13.06
C ASN A 121 -10.14 -4.51 -13.73
N GLY A 122 -8.93 -4.42 -13.17
CA GLY A 122 -7.75 -5.09 -13.73
C GLY A 122 -7.18 -4.48 -15.02
N GLN A 123 -7.72 -3.37 -15.52
CA GLN A 123 -7.29 -2.69 -16.74
C GLN A 123 -6.91 -1.24 -16.52
N ASP A 124 -7.75 -0.47 -15.83
CA ASP A 124 -7.50 0.94 -15.61
C ASP A 124 -6.35 1.16 -14.64
N SER A 125 -5.44 2.01 -15.06
CA SER A 125 -4.31 2.46 -14.25
C SER A 125 -4.72 3.69 -13.43
N VAL A 126 -4.36 3.70 -12.16
CA VAL A 126 -4.66 4.76 -11.20
C VAL A 126 -3.38 5.29 -10.59
N ASP A 127 -3.33 6.60 -10.38
CA ASP A 127 -2.29 7.26 -9.60
C ASP A 127 -2.61 7.16 -8.11
N PHE A 128 -1.79 6.40 -7.37
CA PHE A 128 -1.85 6.21 -5.92
C PHE A 128 -0.72 6.92 -5.18
N THR A 129 -0.18 7.99 -5.73
CA THR A 129 0.76 8.84 -4.96
C THR A 129 0.08 9.50 -3.76
N SER A 130 -1.25 9.53 -3.76
CA SER A 130 -2.12 9.87 -2.63
C SER A 130 -3.28 8.87 -2.54
N GLU A 131 -3.97 8.87 -1.42
CA GLU A 131 -5.19 8.08 -1.24
C GLU A 131 -6.23 8.39 -2.32
N ARG A 132 -6.95 7.37 -2.78
CA ARG A 132 -7.97 7.49 -3.82
C ARG A 132 -9.32 7.03 -3.31
N THR A 133 -10.34 7.74 -3.68
CA THR A 133 -11.73 7.38 -3.35
C THR A 133 -12.35 6.59 -4.47
N PHE A 134 -12.84 5.40 -4.14
CA PHE A 134 -13.67 4.57 -5.00
C PHE A 134 -15.09 4.55 -4.45
N VAL A 135 -16.06 4.53 -5.35
CA VAL A 135 -17.47 4.40 -4.97
C VAL A 135 -17.97 3.08 -5.52
N VAL A 136 -18.51 2.26 -4.65
CA VAL A 136 -19.13 0.98 -5.01
C VAL A 136 -20.62 1.18 -5.02
N TYR A 137 -21.26 0.93 -6.17
CA TYR A 137 -22.70 0.89 -6.31
C TYR A 137 -23.19 -0.54 -6.19
N SER A 138 -24.30 -0.72 -5.51
CA SER A 138 -24.98 -2.02 -5.43
C SER A 138 -25.41 -2.50 -6.81
N ASN A 139 -25.60 -3.80 -6.96
CA ASN A 139 -26.15 -4.38 -8.19
C ASN A 139 -27.55 -3.82 -8.50
N SER A 140 -28.36 -3.52 -7.47
CA SER A 140 -29.67 -2.86 -7.60
C SER A 140 -29.58 -1.39 -8.02
N GLN A 141 -28.38 -0.77 -7.97
CA GLN A 141 -28.11 0.65 -8.17
C GLN A 141 -28.80 1.59 -7.16
N LYS A 142 -29.45 1.07 -6.14
CA LYS A 142 -30.15 1.87 -5.11
C LYS A 142 -29.21 2.44 -4.06
N TYR A 143 -28.10 1.75 -3.78
CA TYR A 143 -27.16 2.10 -2.72
C TYR A 143 -25.76 2.29 -3.27
N SER A 144 -25.01 3.16 -2.62
CA SER A 144 -23.57 3.34 -2.91
C SER A 144 -22.79 3.55 -1.63
N GLN A 145 -21.52 3.12 -1.63
CA GLN A 145 -20.60 3.27 -0.52
C GLN A 145 -19.24 3.77 -1.02
N LYS A 146 -18.71 4.78 -0.35
CA LYS A 146 -17.36 5.31 -0.61
C LYS A 146 -16.31 4.53 0.19
N TYR A 147 -15.22 4.16 -0.47
CA TYR A 147 -14.04 3.57 0.14
C TYR A 147 -12.81 4.41 -0.18
N THR A 148 -11.96 4.62 0.81
CA THR A 148 -10.62 5.21 0.62
C THR A 148 -9.61 4.08 0.44
N VAL A 149 -8.89 4.10 -0.68
CA VAL A 149 -7.86 3.12 -1.01
C VAL A 149 -6.50 3.76 -0.94
N ASP A 150 -5.63 3.20 -0.11
CA ASP A 150 -4.24 3.62 0.11
C ASP A 150 -3.29 2.50 -0.33
N VAL A 151 -2.38 2.81 -1.27
CA VAL A 151 -1.34 1.89 -1.72
C VAL A 151 0.01 2.40 -1.23
N ARG A 152 0.49 1.82 -0.13
CA ARG A 152 1.71 2.24 0.54
C ARG A 152 2.93 1.67 -0.15
N VAL A 153 3.90 2.54 -0.42
CA VAL A 153 5.19 2.22 -1.03
C VAL A 153 6.29 2.80 -0.15
N HIS A 154 7.38 2.05 0.05
CA HIS A 154 8.55 2.55 0.75
C HIS A 154 9.10 3.80 0.05
N LYS A 155 9.24 4.88 0.80
CA LYS A 155 9.80 6.15 0.29
C LYS A 155 11.32 6.18 0.35
N GLN A 156 11.90 5.39 1.24
CA GLN A 156 13.35 5.32 1.45
C GLN A 156 13.96 4.26 0.55
N LYS A 157 15.07 4.61 -0.09
CA LYS A 157 15.87 3.68 -0.90
C LYS A 157 16.49 2.62 0.03
N PRO A 158 16.40 1.33 -0.32
CA PRO A 158 17.10 0.28 0.43
C PRO A 158 18.60 0.58 0.47
N ASN A 159 19.22 0.36 1.60
CA ASN A 159 20.66 0.58 1.83
C ASN A 159 21.14 2.04 1.73
N ASP A 160 20.24 3.02 1.62
CA ASP A 160 20.58 4.43 1.74
C ASP A 160 20.58 4.81 3.23
N PHE A 161 21.68 4.47 3.90
CA PHE A 161 21.86 4.73 5.32
C PHE A 161 22.48 6.11 5.47
N LYS A 162 21.71 7.09 5.92
CA LYS A 162 22.22 8.42 6.24
C LYS A 162 22.60 8.46 7.71
N TRP A 163 23.91 8.47 7.97
CA TRP A 163 24.42 8.76 9.30
C TRP A 163 24.27 10.25 9.55
N ASN A 164 23.55 10.61 10.60
CA ASN A 164 23.54 11.97 11.13
C ASN A 164 24.53 12.03 12.28
N GLN A 165 25.59 12.78 12.14
CA GLN A 165 26.48 13.08 13.25
C GLN A 165 25.76 14.07 14.17
N LEU A 166 25.43 13.65 15.38
CA LEU A 166 24.66 14.44 16.34
C LEU A 166 25.52 15.42 17.13
N GLY A 167 26.82 15.44 16.89
CA GLY A 167 27.79 16.24 17.61
C GLY A 167 28.69 15.39 18.49
N THR A 168 29.72 16.03 19.09
CA THR A 168 30.60 15.40 20.07
C THR A 168 30.05 15.64 21.48
N VAL A 169 30.14 14.64 22.34
CA VAL A 169 29.84 14.75 23.76
C VAL A 169 31.15 14.78 24.53
N PRO A 170 31.60 15.96 24.98
CA PRO A 170 32.95 16.09 25.62
C PRO A 170 33.14 15.15 26.81
N ALA A 171 32.05 14.88 27.55
CA ALA A 171 32.07 13.95 28.69
C ALA A 171 32.48 12.50 28.31
N PHE A 172 32.30 12.10 27.05
CA PHE A 172 32.69 10.76 26.59
C PHE A 172 34.18 10.64 26.26
N ALA A 173 34.86 11.76 25.97
CA ALA A 173 36.27 11.74 25.63
C ALA A 173 37.19 11.24 26.75
N ALA A 174 36.73 11.36 27.99
CA ALA A 174 37.48 10.89 29.18
C ALA A 174 37.10 9.45 29.60
N LEU A 175 36.13 8.81 28.89
CA LEU A 175 35.66 7.48 29.24
C LEU A 175 36.40 6.39 28.46
N GLN A 176 36.65 5.30 29.13
CA GLN A 176 37.20 4.06 28.58
C GLN A 176 36.12 2.98 28.57
N ASN A 177 36.31 1.95 27.74
CA ASN A 177 35.42 0.77 27.70
C ASN A 177 33.93 1.10 27.50
N LEU A 178 33.64 1.98 26.55
CA LEU A 178 32.27 2.41 26.27
C LEU A 178 31.38 1.23 25.88
N ARG A 179 30.20 1.17 26.50
CA ARG A 179 29.10 0.25 26.17
C ARG A 179 27.82 1.04 26.00
N VAL A 180 27.01 0.64 25.03
CA VAL A 180 25.73 1.28 24.75
C VAL A 180 24.61 0.27 24.92
N ALA A 181 23.53 0.71 25.55
CA ALA A 181 22.32 -0.08 25.73
C ALA A 181 21.08 0.78 25.46
N ASN A 182 20.04 0.14 24.96
CA ASN A 182 18.72 0.75 24.86
C ASN A 182 17.88 0.38 26.07
N ALA A 183 17.26 1.38 26.71
CA ALA A 183 16.37 1.22 27.84
C ALA A 183 15.05 1.96 27.58
N GLY A 184 14.12 1.30 26.91
CA GLY A 184 12.84 1.87 26.51
C GLY A 184 13.01 3.07 25.56
N ALA A 185 12.64 4.27 26.02
CA ALA A 185 12.76 5.51 25.24
C ALA A 185 14.13 6.20 25.37
N MET A 186 15.10 5.58 26.03
CA MET A 186 16.42 6.15 26.29
C MET A 186 17.54 5.29 25.71
N VAL A 187 18.59 5.95 25.28
CA VAL A 187 19.89 5.33 25.03
C VAL A 187 20.77 5.59 26.24
N LEU A 188 21.40 4.54 26.76
CA LEU A 188 22.33 4.61 27.89
C LEU A 188 23.75 4.35 27.38
N VAL A 189 24.69 5.16 27.83
CA VAL A 189 26.12 4.96 27.60
C VAL A 189 26.81 4.74 28.93
N PHE A 190 27.43 3.59 29.06
CA PHE A 190 28.26 3.23 30.20
C PHE A 190 29.72 3.44 29.79
N GLY A 191 30.52 3.98 30.68
CA GLY A 191 31.92 4.15 30.45
C GLY A 191 32.72 4.09 31.78
N SER A 192 33.94 3.59 31.71
CA SER A 192 34.86 3.55 32.84
C SER A 192 35.64 4.83 32.97
N THR A 193 35.71 5.37 34.15
CA THR A 193 36.72 6.35 34.58
C THR A 193 37.76 5.61 35.43
N GLY A 194 38.96 6.14 35.65
CA GLY A 194 39.91 5.47 36.55
C GLY A 194 39.42 5.15 37.95
N SER A 195 38.24 5.67 38.37
CA SER A 195 37.65 5.52 39.69
C SER A 195 36.32 4.74 39.73
N GLY A 196 35.80 4.29 38.57
CA GLY A 196 34.55 3.54 38.51
C GLY A 196 33.76 3.73 37.22
N THR A 197 32.62 3.09 37.14
CA THR A 197 31.73 3.19 35.95
C THR A 197 30.74 4.35 36.14
N VAL A 198 30.59 5.13 35.09
CA VAL A 198 29.61 6.21 34.98
C VAL A 198 28.59 5.90 33.87
N VAL A 199 27.40 6.42 34.03
CA VAL A 199 26.30 6.20 33.10
C VAL A 199 25.77 7.54 32.59
N TYR A 200 25.58 7.66 31.30
CA TYR A 200 24.92 8.79 30.68
C TYR A 200 23.67 8.31 29.95
N GLY A 201 22.62 9.09 29.99
CA GLY A 201 21.37 8.81 29.29
C GLY A 201 20.96 9.96 28.37
N SER A 202 20.39 9.61 27.21
CA SER A 202 19.76 10.55 26.31
C SER A 202 18.45 9.96 25.79
N PRO A 203 17.39 10.77 25.57
CA PRO A 203 16.21 10.29 24.86
C PRO A 203 16.55 9.83 23.46
N ILE A 204 16.00 8.71 23.01
CA ILE A 204 16.22 8.17 21.64
C ILE A 204 15.83 9.19 20.58
N ALA A 205 14.79 9.98 20.83
CA ALA A 205 14.30 11.00 19.88
C ALA A 205 15.25 12.19 19.72
N ASP A 206 16.07 12.48 20.71
CA ASP A 206 17.01 13.61 20.71
C ASP A 206 18.44 13.19 20.38
N GLY A 207 19.03 12.29 21.14
CA GLY A 207 20.39 11.82 20.97
C GLY A 207 21.49 12.90 21.09
N LYS A 208 21.12 14.13 21.44
CA LYS A 208 22.03 15.30 21.54
C LYS A 208 22.25 15.72 22.97
N THR A 209 21.20 15.65 23.79
CA THR A 209 21.22 16.06 25.19
C THR A 209 21.56 14.86 26.05
N TRP A 210 22.71 14.87 26.70
CA TRP A 210 23.18 13.78 27.55
C TRP A 210 23.26 14.22 29.02
N ALA A 211 22.61 13.47 29.88
CA ALA A 211 22.64 13.67 31.32
C ALA A 211 23.38 12.54 32.00
N LYS A 212 24.27 12.88 32.94
CA LYS A 212 24.87 11.87 33.83
C LYS A 212 23.78 11.32 34.74
N LEU A 213 23.64 10.00 34.80
CA LEU A 213 22.68 9.33 35.62
C LEU A 213 23.37 8.84 36.88
N SER A 214 22.64 8.83 38.01
CA SER A 214 23.06 8.27 39.31
C SER A 214 22.19 7.04 39.56
N PRO A 215 22.65 5.83 39.14
CA PRO A 215 21.89 4.61 39.43
C PRO A 215 21.85 4.35 40.94
N SER A 216 20.77 3.72 41.42
CA SER A 216 20.59 3.34 42.83
C SER A 216 21.50 2.18 43.29
N PHE A 217 22.26 1.63 42.34
CA PHE A 217 23.24 0.57 42.58
C PHE A 217 24.63 1.03 42.12
N SER A 218 25.68 0.44 42.65
CA SER A 218 27.05 0.70 42.19
C SER A 218 27.33 -0.18 40.97
N PRO A 219 27.48 0.39 39.75
CA PRO A 219 27.85 -0.42 38.60
C PRO A 219 29.25 -1.02 38.77
N ASP A 220 29.44 -2.26 38.32
CA ASP A 220 30.75 -2.90 38.30
C ASP A 220 31.75 -2.06 37.49
N ALA A 221 32.95 -1.91 37.97
CA ALA A 221 34.04 -1.18 37.28
C ALA A 221 34.43 -1.85 35.98
N ASN A 222 34.10 -3.11 35.77
CA ASN A 222 34.39 -3.94 34.59
C ASN A 222 33.19 -4.19 33.68
N ALA A 223 32.05 -3.55 33.96
CA ALA A 223 30.82 -3.75 33.19
C ALA A 223 30.88 -3.11 31.80
#